data_30a44d0d9f4eeb61b09b8e8be57f9518
#
_entry.id   30a44d0d9f4eeb61b09b8e8be57f9518
#
_cell.length_a   1.000
_cell.length_b   1.000
_cell.length_c   1.000
_cell.angle_alpha   90.00
_cell.angle_beta   90.00
_cell.angle_gamma   90.00
#
_symmetry.space_group_name_H-M   'P 1'
#
loop_
_entity.id
_entity.type
_entity.pdbx_description
1 polymer ?
#
loop_
_entity_poly.entity_id
_entity_poly.type
_entity_poly.pdbx_seq_one_letter_code
_entity_poly.pdbx_strand_id
1 'polypeptide(L)'
;MKKKKIVIHSNHSKAFTGFGKHTKNLLQYLYSLDKYEIIEFANGLAWDAKETKFLPWKCYGSLPSDPARIHQLNKDPNLARAAGYGAEMIDELIKKEKPDIYVGIEAIWGFNGFWNQKSIKNVVEISALF
;
A
#
# COMPACT_ATOMS: atom_id res chain seq x y z
N MET A 1 8.47 -15.47 -19.93
CA MET A 1 7.85 -15.79 -18.63
C MET A 1 7.12 -14.58 -18.05
N LYS A 2 6.00 -14.82 -17.44
CA LYS A 2 5.22 -13.78 -16.80
C LYS A 2 5.98 -13.28 -15.54
N LYS A 3 6.14 -11.97 -15.41
CA LYS A 3 6.76 -11.40 -14.22
C LYS A 3 5.89 -11.61 -12.99
N LYS A 4 6.51 -11.85 -11.85
CA LYS A 4 5.79 -11.88 -10.57
C LYS A 4 5.36 -10.48 -10.17
N LYS A 5 4.17 -10.37 -9.60
CA LYS A 5 3.65 -9.11 -9.08
C LYS A 5 4.06 -8.93 -7.64
N ILE A 6 4.61 -7.77 -7.32
CA ILE A 6 5.00 -7.39 -5.97
C ILE A 6 4.28 -6.11 -5.57
N VAL A 7 3.61 -6.15 -4.41
CA VAL A 7 3.00 -4.96 -3.82
C VAL A 7 3.91 -4.41 -2.74
N ILE A 8 4.20 -3.14 -2.81
CA ILE A 8 4.92 -2.40 -1.76
C ILE A 8 3.91 -1.49 -1.07
N HIS A 9 3.60 -1.80 0.18
CA HIS A 9 2.60 -1.11 0.99
C HIS A 9 3.29 -0.29 2.07
N SER A 10 3.28 1.03 1.93
CA SER A 10 3.92 1.96 2.85
C SER A 10 3.39 3.36 2.64
N ASN A 11 4.03 4.35 3.26
CA ASN A 11 3.79 5.75 2.94
C ASN A 11 4.07 6.00 1.47
N HIS A 12 3.36 6.96 0.89
CA HIS A 12 3.51 7.28 -0.53
C HIS A 12 4.98 7.61 -0.85
N SER A 13 5.46 7.13 -2.00
CA SER A 13 6.86 7.32 -2.42
C SER A 13 7.25 8.79 -2.60
N LYS A 14 6.26 9.68 -2.78
CA LYS A 14 6.49 11.13 -2.86
C LYS A 14 6.34 11.83 -1.52
N ALA A 15 6.03 11.12 -0.44
CA ALA A 15 5.88 11.72 0.88
C ALA A 15 7.24 12.09 1.49
N PHE A 16 7.29 13.24 2.16
CA PHE A 16 8.50 13.73 2.83
C PHE A 16 8.63 13.12 4.23
N THR A 17 8.66 11.78 4.31
CA THR A 17 8.82 11.04 5.56
C THR A 17 9.94 10.02 5.39
N GLY A 18 10.43 9.48 6.51
CA GLY A 18 11.44 8.42 6.48
C GLY A 18 10.96 7.20 5.69
N PHE A 19 9.75 6.75 5.97
CA PHE A 19 9.16 5.61 5.24
C PHE A 19 8.91 5.95 3.78
N GLY A 20 8.48 7.18 3.46
CA GLY A 20 8.27 7.61 2.09
C GLY A 20 9.55 7.57 1.27
N LYS A 21 10.66 8.04 1.83
CA LYS A 21 11.98 8.00 1.18
C LYS A 21 12.48 6.58 0.96
N HIS A 22 12.33 5.71 1.95
CA HIS A 22 12.67 4.30 1.84
C HIS A 22 11.84 3.61 0.76
N THR A 23 10.55 3.88 0.74
CA THR A 23 9.63 3.31 -0.26
C THR A 23 10.02 3.75 -1.65
N LYS A 24 10.31 5.03 -1.84
CA LYS A 24 10.75 5.57 -3.13
C LYS A 24 12.02 4.86 -3.61
N ASN A 25 13.02 4.73 -2.75
CA ASN A 25 14.28 4.10 -3.11
C ASN A 25 14.09 2.62 -3.45
N LEU A 26 13.29 1.90 -2.67
CA LEU A 26 13.01 0.50 -2.92
C LEU A 26 12.26 0.30 -4.23
N LEU A 27 11.23 1.10 -4.49
CA LEU A 27 10.44 1.02 -5.72
C LEU A 27 11.29 1.31 -6.95
N GLN A 28 12.12 2.34 -6.89
CA GLN A 28 13.01 2.70 -8.00
C GLN A 28 14.02 1.58 -8.26
N TYR A 29 14.57 0.98 -7.22
CA TYR A 29 15.51 -0.13 -7.34
C TYR A 29 14.84 -1.36 -7.98
N LEU A 30 13.69 -1.77 -7.46
CA LEU A 30 12.97 -2.92 -8.00
C LEU A 30 12.52 -2.69 -9.43
N TYR A 31 12.09 -1.48 -9.75
CA TYR A 31 11.71 -1.12 -11.10
C TYR A 31 12.90 -1.21 -12.06
N SER A 32 14.09 -0.77 -11.62
CA SER A 32 15.30 -0.82 -12.44
C SER A 32 15.75 -2.25 -12.77
N LEU A 33 15.40 -3.22 -11.91
CA LEU A 33 15.74 -4.62 -12.17
C LEU A 33 14.94 -5.24 -13.32
N ASP A 34 13.80 -4.68 -13.66
CA ASP A 34 12.90 -5.16 -14.71
C ASP A 34 12.52 -6.64 -14.56
N LYS A 35 12.45 -7.13 -13.32
CA LYS A 35 12.11 -8.52 -12.99
C LYS A 35 10.69 -8.69 -12.46
N TYR A 36 10.07 -7.61 -11.97
CA TYR A 36 8.79 -7.66 -11.29
C TYR A 36 7.82 -6.66 -11.90
N GLU A 37 6.55 -7.03 -11.87
CA GLU A 37 5.46 -6.05 -12.05
C GLU A 37 5.20 -5.40 -10.70
N ILE A 38 5.46 -4.09 -10.58
CA ILE A 38 5.49 -3.39 -9.31
C ILE A 38 4.19 -2.63 -9.12
N ILE A 39 3.64 -2.74 -7.91
CA ILE A 39 2.43 -2.04 -7.51
C ILE A 39 2.72 -1.35 -6.18
N GLU A 40 2.50 -0.04 -6.13
CA GLU A 40 2.58 0.73 -4.90
C GLU A 40 1.20 0.84 -4.28
N PHE A 41 1.07 0.51 -2.99
CA PHE A 41 -0.15 0.74 -2.20
C PHE A 41 0.18 1.79 -1.16
N ALA A 42 -0.31 3.01 -1.36
CA ALA A 42 0.15 4.20 -0.64
C ALA A 42 -0.79 4.59 0.49
N ASN A 43 -0.28 4.62 1.71
CA ASN A 43 -1.05 5.03 2.88
C ASN A 43 -1.44 6.50 2.80
N GLY A 44 -2.68 6.79 3.17
CA GLY A 44 -3.17 8.16 3.34
C GLY A 44 -3.68 8.84 2.08
N LEU A 45 -3.63 8.18 0.93
CA LEU A 45 -4.17 8.72 -0.32
C LEU A 45 -5.48 8.03 -0.69
N ALA A 46 -6.35 8.72 -1.41
CA ALA A 46 -7.52 8.09 -2.02
C ALA A 46 -7.09 7.10 -3.09
N TRP A 47 -7.90 6.07 -3.31
CA TRP A 47 -7.60 4.95 -4.21
C TRP A 47 -7.14 5.40 -5.59
N ASP A 48 -7.79 6.41 -6.14
CA ASP A 48 -7.52 6.95 -7.48
C ASP A 48 -7.06 8.41 -7.45
N ALA A 49 -6.41 8.84 -6.36
CA ALA A 49 -5.91 10.20 -6.23
C ALA A 49 -4.95 10.55 -7.37
N LYS A 50 -4.89 11.82 -7.74
CA LYS A 50 -3.99 12.28 -8.80
C LYS A 50 -2.52 11.96 -8.50
N GLU A 51 -2.14 11.91 -7.23
CA GLU A 51 -0.78 11.57 -6.78
C GLU A 51 -0.41 10.13 -7.10
N THR A 52 -1.39 9.25 -7.36
CA THR A 52 -1.13 7.86 -7.77
C THR A 52 -0.77 7.75 -9.26
N LYS A 53 -0.89 8.83 -10.01
CA LYS A 53 -0.60 8.89 -11.42
C LYS A 53 0.82 9.45 -11.65
N PHE A 54 1.29 9.41 -12.88
CA PHE A 54 2.61 9.96 -13.24
C PHE A 54 3.79 9.23 -12.56
N LEU A 55 3.60 7.96 -12.21
CA LEU A 55 4.67 7.09 -11.73
C LEU A 55 4.96 6.02 -12.79
N PRO A 56 6.20 5.52 -12.85
CA PRO A 56 6.54 4.45 -13.81
C PRO A 56 5.84 3.12 -13.50
N TRP A 57 5.37 2.93 -12.27
CA TRP A 57 4.66 1.74 -11.81
C TRP A 57 3.22 2.07 -11.45
N LYS A 58 2.40 1.02 -11.30
CA LYS A 58 1.02 1.20 -10.82
C LYS A 58 1.03 1.66 -9.36
N CYS A 59 0.12 2.56 -9.03
CA CYS A 59 -0.04 3.06 -7.67
C CYS A 59 -1.52 3.18 -7.33
N TYR A 60 -1.88 2.73 -6.14
CA TYR A 60 -3.24 2.86 -5.58
C TYR A 60 -3.14 3.47 -4.20
N GLY A 61 -4.10 4.32 -3.85
CA GLY A 61 -4.22 4.85 -2.51
C GLY A 61 -4.94 3.87 -1.57
N SER A 62 -4.72 4.03 -0.28
CA SER A 62 -5.29 3.16 0.75
C SER A 62 -6.72 3.50 1.12
N LEU A 63 -7.18 4.71 0.82
CA LEU A 63 -8.50 5.20 1.21
C LEU A 63 -9.50 5.02 0.07
N PRO A 64 -10.78 4.75 0.38
CA PRO A 64 -11.81 4.70 -0.66
C PRO A 64 -11.99 6.06 -1.32
N SER A 65 -12.44 6.05 -2.58
CA SER A 65 -12.69 7.28 -3.33
C SER A 65 -14.08 7.86 -3.07
N ASP A 66 -14.99 7.08 -2.50
CA ASP A 66 -16.37 7.49 -2.25
C ASP A 66 -16.44 8.47 -1.08
N PRO A 67 -16.89 9.74 -1.30
CA PRO A 67 -16.98 10.71 -0.22
C PRO A 67 -17.91 10.28 0.92
N ALA A 68 -18.99 9.56 0.61
CA ALA A 68 -19.92 9.09 1.64
C ALA A 68 -19.24 8.08 2.56
N ARG A 69 -18.43 7.17 1.99
CA ARG A 69 -17.69 6.18 2.78
C ARG A 69 -16.61 6.86 3.63
N ILE A 70 -15.91 7.84 3.09
CA ILE A 70 -14.93 8.62 3.84
C ILE A 70 -15.59 9.33 5.02
N HIS A 71 -16.75 9.92 4.79
CA HIS A 71 -17.52 10.58 5.86
C HIS A 71 -17.88 9.60 6.98
N GLN A 72 -18.33 8.39 6.63
CA GLN A 72 -18.63 7.35 7.61
C GLN A 72 -17.39 6.92 8.41
N LEU A 73 -16.26 6.73 7.74
CA LEU A 73 -15.01 6.35 8.40
C LEU A 73 -14.54 7.42 9.38
N ASN A 74 -14.70 8.69 9.03
CA ASN A 74 -14.24 9.79 9.87
C ASN A 74 -15.07 9.99 11.14
N LYS A 75 -16.21 9.31 11.27
CA LYS A 75 -17.01 9.34 12.52
C LYS A 75 -16.38 8.53 13.63
N ASP A 76 -15.47 7.60 13.31
CA ASP A 76 -14.77 6.77 14.28
C ASP A 76 -13.27 6.89 14.04
N PRO A 77 -12.50 7.50 14.98
CA PRO A 77 -11.06 7.68 14.80
C PRO A 77 -10.30 6.37 14.60
N ASN A 78 -10.75 5.27 15.18
CA ASN A 78 -10.10 3.97 15.00
C ASN A 78 -10.30 3.44 13.59
N LEU A 79 -11.53 3.58 13.05
CA LEU A 79 -11.79 3.19 11.66
C LEU A 79 -11.04 4.07 10.68
N ALA A 80 -11.00 5.38 10.92
CA ALA A 80 -10.27 6.31 10.06
C ALA A 80 -8.78 5.97 10.00
N ARG A 81 -8.18 5.68 11.15
CA ARG A 81 -6.78 5.30 11.21
C ARG A 81 -6.51 4.00 10.48
N ALA A 82 -7.32 2.97 10.72
CA ALA A 82 -7.17 1.68 10.05
C ALA A 82 -7.32 1.83 8.53
N ALA A 83 -8.29 2.62 8.08
CA ALA A 83 -8.48 2.91 6.66
C ALA A 83 -7.26 3.62 6.06
N GLY A 84 -6.67 4.56 6.79
CA GLY A 84 -5.45 5.25 6.36
C GLY A 84 -4.28 4.30 6.11
N TYR A 85 -4.21 3.20 6.86
CA TYR A 85 -3.21 2.16 6.67
C TYR A 85 -3.66 1.03 5.75
N GLY A 86 -4.77 1.17 5.06
CA GLY A 86 -5.17 0.27 3.99
C GLY A 86 -6.22 -0.78 4.34
N ALA A 87 -6.73 -0.82 5.58
CA ALA A 87 -7.69 -1.84 5.99
C ALA A 87 -8.96 -1.85 5.14
N GLU A 88 -9.37 -0.70 4.62
CA GLU A 88 -10.58 -0.58 3.82
C GLU A 88 -10.40 -1.10 2.39
N MET A 89 -9.25 -0.84 1.77
CA MET A 89 -9.06 -1.11 0.34
C MET A 89 -8.16 -2.30 0.02
N ILE A 90 -7.57 -2.93 1.05
CA ILE A 90 -6.62 -4.02 0.82
C ILE A 90 -7.26 -5.20 0.08
N ASP A 91 -8.50 -5.55 0.39
CA ASP A 91 -9.19 -6.67 -0.27
C ASP A 91 -9.44 -6.37 -1.75
N GLU A 92 -9.81 -5.15 -2.09
CA GLU A 92 -9.97 -4.73 -3.48
C GLU A 92 -8.67 -4.81 -4.25
N LEU A 93 -7.57 -4.38 -3.62
CA LEU A 93 -6.24 -4.47 -4.23
C LEU A 93 -5.87 -5.92 -4.55
N ILE A 94 -6.06 -6.80 -3.58
CA ILE A 94 -5.72 -8.22 -3.73
C ILE A 94 -6.58 -8.88 -4.82
N LYS A 95 -7.87 -8.59 -4.85
CA LYS A 95 -8.78 -9.13 -5.86
C LYS A 95 -8.42 -8.64 -7.27
N LYS A 96 -8.07 -7.37 -7.38
CA LYS A 96 -7.78 -6.74 -8.68
C LYS A 96 -6.43 -7.16 -9.23
N GLU A 97 -5.41 -7.16 -8.41
CA GLU A 97 -4.03 -7.36 -8.86
C GLU A 97 -3.51 -8.77 -8.64
N LYS A 98 -4.03 -9.49 -7.69
CA LYS A 98 -3.62 -10.87 -7.35
C LYS A 98 -2.09 -10.97 -7.18
N PRO A 99 -1.51 -10.23 -6.23
CA PRO A 99 -0.05 -10.17 -6.11
C PRO A 99 0.54 -11.50 -5.67
N ASP A 100 1.76 -11.78 -6.13
CA ASP A 100 2.52 -12.95 -5.70
C ASP A 100 3.27 -12.67 -4.40
N ILE A 101 3.72 -11.43 -4.21
CA ILE A 101 4.51 -11.02 -3.04
C ILE A 101 3.92 -9.72 -2.50
N TYR A 102 3.79 -9.63 -1.18
CA TYR A 102 3.31 -8.45 -0.49
C TYR A 102 4.33 -7.99 0.53
N VAL A 103 4.84 -6.76 0.39
CA VAL A 103 5.82 -6.17 1.31
C VAL A 103 5.19 -4.97 2.00
N GLY A 104 5.03 -5.07 3.32
CA GLY A 104 4.54 -3.96 4.15
C GLY A 104 5.69 -3.29 4.88
N ILE A 105 5.78 -1.98 4.77
CA ILE A 105 6.82 -1.18 5.42
C ILE A 105 6.14 -0.08 6.24
N GLU A 106 6.08 -0.26 7.56
CA GLU A 106 5.45 0.72 8.45
C GLU A 106 5.86 0.43 9.89
N ALA A 107 5.50 1.32 10.82
CA ALA A 107 5.63 1.03 12.24
C ALA A 107 4.82 -0.23 12.61
N ILE A 108 5.29 -0.98 13.58
CA ILE A 108 4.74 -2.30 13.93
C ILE A 108 3.22 -2.28 14.19
N TRP A 109 2.70 -1.17 14.71
CA TRP A 109 1.28 -1.03 15.01
C TRP A 109 0.43 -0.65 13.79
N GLY A 110 1.06 -0.22 12.70
CA GLY A 110 0.33 0.31 11.54
C GLY A 110 -0.48 -0.74 10.78
N PHE A 111 0.04 -1.94 10.68
CA PHE A 111 -0.59 -3.03 9.90
C PHE A 111 -1.18 -4.13 10.78
N ASN A 112 -1.55 -3.81 11.99
CA ASN A 112 -2.09 -4.78 12.94
C ASN A 112 -3.31 -5.51 12.35
N GLY A 113 -3.24 -6.82 12.26
CA GLY A 113 -4.33 -7.67 11.77
C GLY A 113 -4.40 -7.89 10.27
N PHE A 114 -3.59 -7.20 9.47
CA PHE A 114 -3.64 -7.35 8.00
C PHE A 114 -3.11 -8.70 7.52
N TRP A 115 -2.19 -9.29 8.27
CA TRP A 115 -1.41 -10.45 7.83
C TRP A 115 -2.19 -11.76 7.89
N ASN A 116 -3.43 -11.71 8.35
CA ASN A 116 -4.33 -12.86 8.37
C ASN A 116 -5.04 -13.09 7.03
N GLN A 117 -4.72 -12.33 6.00
CA GLN A 117 -5.30 -12.46 4.66
C GLN A 117 -4.77 -13.72 3.98
N LYS A 118 -5.61 -14.73 3.89
CA LYS A 118 -5.23 -16.06 3.34
C LYS A 118 -4.96 -16.05 1.85
N SER A 119 -5.37 -15.01 1.13
CA SER A 119 -5.19 -14.89 -0.31
C SER A 119 -3.77 -14.45 -0.72
N ILE A 120 -2.94 -14.04 0.25
CA ILE A 120 -1.57 -13.61 -0.01
C ILE A 120 -0.63 -14.73 0.43
N LYS A 121 0.13 -15.29 -0.52
CA LYS A 121 1.01 -16.42 -0.24
C LYS A 121 2.32 -16.01 0.41
N ASN A 122 2.89 -14.89 -0.01
CA ASN A 122 4.21 -14.44 0.43
C ASN A 122 4.10 -13.03 0.99
N VAL A 123 4.09 -12.91 2.31
CA VAL A 123 4.00 -11.63 3.00
C VAL A 123 5.33 -11.34 3.69
N VAL A 124 5.88 -10.17 3.43
CA VAL A 124 7.07 -9.66 4.12
C VAL A 124 6.67 -8.39 4.85
N GLU A 125 6.91 -8.35 6.15
CA GLU A 125 6.69 -7.17 6.97
C GLU A 125 8.01 -6.58 7.40
N ILE A 126 8.23 -5.31 7.09
CA ILE A 126 9.40 -4.57 7.55
C ILE A 126 8.89 -3.50 8.50
N SER A 127 9.18 -3.66 9.78
CA SER A 127 8.69 -2.77 10.83
C SER A 127 9.85 -2.04 11.48
N ALA A 128 9.59 -0.80 11.89
CA ALA A 128 10.50 -0.01 12.70
C ALA A 128 9.85 0.32 14.03
N LEU A 129 10.62 0.21 15.10
CA LEU A 129 10.22 0.66 16.43
C LEU A 129 10.82 2.03 16.67
N PHE A 130 9.95 2.99 16.93
CA PHE A 130 10.35 4.35 17.27
C PHE A 130 9.91 4.70 18.67
#